data_e870fca68a1b074490b2cc01a64e7d9e
#
_entry.id   e870fca68a1b074490b2cc01a64e7d9e
#
_cell.length_a   1.000
_cell.length_b   1.000
_cell.length_c   1.000
_cell.angle_alpha   90.00
_cell.angle_beta   90.00
_cell.angle_gamma   90.00
#
_symmetry.space_group_name_H-M   'P 1'
#
loop_
_entity.id
_entity.type
_entity.pdbx_description
1 polymer ?
#
loop_
_entity_poly.entity_id
_entity_poly.type
_entity_poly.pdbx_seq_one_letter_code
_entity_poly.pdbx_strand_id
1 'polypeptide(L)'
;MEHKMVTIPFDLETVKKINTGEIVGQIVTEKGRNRAEIVYEDNSSSCPLLVVIHSIPVSVDWFFATGKAISSENHLLLEVPEYTTFKDGDVLSNGDGSFIFILNMHGKYLTSLYASLAAGTKLNISDNLAAHGNNIERYRLATDSEKQKMIKALKKSENPKAKEYLKRFFGIKEEPKYDFKPFDKVLVRKEGNKKWNISLFAREIVDDYNGLPYKYECSNGTLWDYCIHFEGNECLLGTTENPEK
;
A
#
# COMPACT_ATOMS: atom_id res chain seq x y z
N MET A 1 -21.62 -14.71 5.08
CA MET A 1 -21.10 -13.34 5.08
C MET A 1 -21.10 -12.87 3.64
N GLU A 2 -21.70 -11.71 3.35
CA GLU A 2 -21.55 -11.11 2.02
C GLU A 2 -20.14 -10.50 1.94
N HIS A 3 -19.36 -10.95 0.97
CA HIS A 3 -18.04 -10.41 0.70
C HIS A 3 -18.19 -9.16 -0.17
N LYS A 4 -17.38 -8.15 0.12
CA LYS A 4 -17.27 -6.98 -0.78
C LYS A 4 -16.69 -7.44 -2.11
N MET A 5 -17.47 -7.32 -3.18
CA MET A 5 -17.03 -7.62 -4.53
C MET A 5 -16.31 -6.42 -5.13
N VAL A 6 -15.24 -6.69 -5.87
CA VAL A 6 -14.46 -5.70 -6.62
C VAL A 6 -14.37 -6.12 -8.06
N THR A 7 -14.25 -5.14 -8.95
CA THR A 7 -14.07 -5.38 -10.38
C THR A 7 -12.59 -5.29 -10.71
N ILE A 8 -12.07 -6.32 -11.36
CA ILE A 8 -10.69 -6.36 -11.85
C ILE A 8 -10.66 -6.57 -13.37
N PRO A 9 -9.56 -6.23 -14.05
CA PRO A 9 -9.36 -6.57 -15.45
C PRO A 9 -9.51 -8.08 -15.69
N PHE A 10 -9.95 -8.44 -16.89
CA PHE A 10 -10.09 -9.82 -17.31
C PHE A 10 -8.73 -10.53 -17.32
N ASP A 11 -8.70 -11.74 -16.73
CA ASP A 11 -7.55 -12.62 -16.68
C ASP A 11 -8.00 -14.09 -16.71
N LEU A 12 -7.49 -14.86 -17.68
CA LEU A 12 -7.89 -16.25 -17.89
C LEU A 12 -7.54 -17.18 -16.74
N GLU A 13 -6.44 -16.94 -16.04
CA GLU A 13 -6.07 -17.78 -14.89
C GLU A 13 -7.07 -17.59 -13.73
N THR A 14 -7.50 -16.36 -13.51
CA THR A 14 -8.56 -16.07 -12.53
C THR A 14 -9.90 -16.68 -12.96
N VAL A 15 -10.24 -16.65 -14.26
CA VAL A 15 -11.45 -17.32 -14.80
C VAL A 15 -11.41 -18.82 -14.52
N LYS A 16 -10.27 -19.49 -14.74
CA LYS A 16 -10.13 -20.92 -14.43
C LYS A 16 -10.41 -21.21 -12.96
N LYS A 17 -9.92 -20.39 -12.06
CA LYS A 17 -10.18 -20.50 -10.61
C LYS A 17 -11.65 -20.27 -10.25
N ILE A 18 -12.33 -19.35 -10.95
CA ILE A 18 -13.77 -19.15 -10.80
C ILE A 18 -14.53 -20.39 -11.28
N ASN A 19 -14.18 -20.90 -12.46
CA ASN A 19 -14.87 -22.05 -13.06
C ASN A 19 -14.66 -23.35 -12.27
N THR A 20 -13.51 -23.51 -11.61
CA THR A 20 -13.22 -24.66 -10.73
C THR A 20 -13.81 -24.50 -9.33
N GLY A 21 -14.39 -23.34 -9.00
CA GLY A 21 -14.90 -23.03 -7.66
C GLY A 21 -13.83 -22.76 -6.61
N GLU A 22 -12.57 -22.58 -7.02
CA GLU A 22 -11.47 -22.19 -6.12
C GLU A 22 -11.68 -20.76 -5.60
N ILE A 23 -12.23 -19.88 -6.44
CA ILE A 23 -12.64 -18.52 -6.05
C ILE A 23 -14.10 -18.30 -6.41
N VAL A 24 -14.82 -17.63 -5.54
CA VAL A 24 -16.16 -17.13 -5.86
C VAL A 24 -16.02 -15.91 -6.76
N GLY A 25 -16.75 -15.87 -7.87
CA GLY A 25 -16.66 -14.74 -8.79
C GLY A 25 -17.55 -14.93 -9.99
N GLN A 26 -17.56 -13.89 -10.86
CA GLN A 26 -18.28 -13.96 -12.14
C GLN A 26 -17.59 -13.11 -13.20
N ILE A 27 -17.82 -13.47 -14.45
CA ILE A 27 -17.42 -12.67 -15.61
C ILE A 27 -18.55 -11.72 -15.92
N VAL A 28 -18.24 -10.46 -16.17
CA VAL A 28 -19.21 -9.43 -16.57
C VAL A 28 -18.69 -8.63 -17.78
N THR A 29 -19.58 -8.04 -18.53
CA THR A 29 -19.21 -7.07 -19.58
C THR A 29 -18.98 -5.70 -18.96
N GLU A 30 -18.03 -4.93 -19.49
CA GLU A 30 -17.78 -3.55 -19.07
C GLU A 30 -19.00 -2.66 -19.30
N LYS A 31 -19.56 -2.73 -20.52
CA LYS A 31 -20.79 -2.04 -20.87
C LYS A 31 -22.00 -2.87 -20.45
N GLY A 32 -22.86 -2.29 -19.62
CA GLY A 32 -24.09 -2.89 -19.14
C GLY A 32 -23.97 -3.86 -17.99
N ARG A 33 -22.76 -4.23 -17.57
CA ARG A 33 -22.49 -5.14 -16.41
C ARG A 33 -23.25 -6.46 -16.52
N ASN A 34 -23.47 -6.92 -17.75
CA ASN A 34 -24.16 -8.18 -17.98
C ASN A 34 -23.25 -9.36 -17.64
N ARG A 35 -23.79 -10.37 -16.96
CA ARG A 35 -23.08 -11.62 -16.74
C ARG A 35 -22.67 -12.23 -18.06
N ALA A 36 -21.45 -12.76 -18.10
CA ALA A 36 -20.89 -13.42 -19.27
C ALA A 36 -20.37 -14.81 -18.88
N GLU A 37 -20.33 -15.71 -19.87
CA GLU A 37 -19.86 -17.08 -19.69
C GLU A 37 -19.03 -17.49 -20.91
N ILE A 38 -17.83 -18.01 -20.70
CA ILE A 38 -17.00 -18.57 -21.75
C ILE A 38 -17.50 -19.99 -22.05
N VAL A 39 -18.02 -20.20 -23.24
CA VAL A 39 -18.58 -21.49 -23.66
C VAL A 39 -17.62 -22.30 -24.53
N TYR A 40 -16.60 -21.63 -25.10
CA TYR A 40 -15.58 -22.28 -25.92
C TYR A 40 -14.26 -21.52 -25.85
N GLU A 41 -13.14 -22.26 -25.80
CA GLU A 41 -11.78 -21.72 -25.85
C GLU A 41 -11.00 -22.44 -26.97
N ASP A 42 -10.46 -21.69 -27.93
CA ASP A 42 -9.62 -22.18 -29.02
C ASP A 42 -8.24 -21.56 -28.97
N ASN A 43 -7.29 -22.32 -28.44
CA ASN A 43 -5.91 -21.86 -28.29
C ASN A 43 -5.16 -21.69 -29.63
N SER A 44 -5.73 -22.11 -30.75
CA SER A 44 -5.14 -21.96 -32.10
C SER A 44 -5.60 -20.70 -32.80
N SER A 45 -6.59 -20.01 -32.27
CA SER A 45 -7.20 -18.81 -32.86
C SER A 45 -6.62 -17.52 -32.26
N SER A 46 -6.59 -16.46 -33.05
CA SER A 46 -6.31 -15.12 -32.55
C SER A 46 -7.41 -14.58 -31.62
N CYS A 47 -8.60 -15.18 -31.70
CA CYS A 47 -9.80 -14.84 -30.90
C CYS A 47 -10.32 -16.10 -30.21
N PRO A 48 -9.64 -16.54 -29.16
CA PRO A 48 -9.84 -17.86 -28.59
C PRO A 48 -11.14 -18.04 -27.80
N LEU A 49 -11.85 -16.96 -27.44
CA LEU A 49 -12.96 -17.04 -26.50
C LEU A 49 -14.29 -16.78 -27.20
N LEU A 50 -15.17 -17.79 -27.20
CA LEU A 50 -16.57 -17.63 -27.51
C LEU A 50 -17.34 -17.40 -26.22
N VAL A 51 -18.03 -16.29 -26.11
CA VAL A 51 -18.68 -15.82 -24.89
C VAL A 51 -20.16 -15.62 -25.10
N VAL A 52 -20.96 -16.20 -24.23
CA VAL A 52 -22.40 -15.90 -24.10
C VAL A 52 -22.58 -14.77 -23.12
N ILE A 53 -23.25 -13.72 -23.55
CA ILE A 53 -23.58 -12.55 -22.73
C ILE A 53 -25.06 -12.62 -22.36
N HIS A 54 -25.34 -12.72 -21.09
CA HIS A 54 -26.69 -12.82 -20.54
C HIS A 54 -27.37 -11.43 -20.45
N SER A 55 -27.51 -10.78 -21.60
CA SER A 55 -28.27 -9.55 -21.78
C SER A 55 -29.71 -9.87 -22.23
N ILE A 56 -30.53 -8.85 -22.44
CA ILE A 56 -31.86 -9.01 -23.03
C ILE A 56 -31.89 -8.22 -24.33
N PRO A 57 -31.87 -8.86 -25.48
CA PRO A 57 -31.78 -10.33 -25.73
C PRO A 57 -30.38 -10.89 -25.41
N VAL A 58 -30.29 -12.19 -25.14
CA VAL A 58 -29.01 -12.90 -25.02
C VAL A 58 -28.21 -12.77 -26.30
N SER A 59 -26.94 -12.48 -26.18
CA SER A 59 -26.01 -12.33 -27.30
C SER A 59 -24.78 -13.22 -27.16
N VAL A 60 -24.14 -13.50 -28.28
CA VAL A 60 -22.90 -14.27 -28.34
C VAL A 60 -21.88 -13.46 -29.11
N ASP A 61 -20.67 -13.38 -28.61
CA ASP A 61 -19.58 -12.65 -29.26
C ASP A 61 -18.23 -13.36 -29.06
N TRP A 62 -17.27 -13.02 -29.91
CA TRP A 62 -15.91 -13.51 -29.83
C TRP A 62 -15.01 -12.48 -29.14
N PHE A 63 -14.15 -12.97 -28.28
CA PHE A 63 -13.23 -12.14 -27.52
C PHE A 63 -11.78 -12.62 -27.67
N PHE A 64 -10.84 -11.68 -27.63
CA PHE A 64 -9.42 -12.00 -27.46
C PHE A 64 -9.15 -12.55 -26.05
N ALA A 65 -8.03 -13.24 -25.88
CA ALA A 65 -7.58 -13.72 -24.57
C ALA A 65 -7.40 -12.61 -23.53
N THR A 66 -7.30 -11.36 -23.98
CA THR A 66 -7.27 -10.15 -23.13
C THR A 66 -8.63 -9.68 -22.64
N GLY A 67 -9.71 -10.36 -23.04
CA GLY A 67 -11.08 -9.97 -22.72
C GLY A 67 -11.67 -8.85 -23.59
N LYS A 68 -10.97 -8.40 -24.64
CA LYS A 68 -11.49 -7.40 -25.58
C LYS A 68 -12.37 -8.07 -26.65
N ALA A 69 -13.57 -7.53 -26.90
CA ALA A 69 -14.45 -8.01 -27.96
C ALA A 69 -13.90 -7.68 -29.35
N ILE A 70 -14.20 -8.55 -30.33
CA ILE A 70 -13.81 -8.32 -31.74
C ILE A 70 -14.71 -7.28 -32.37
N SER A 71 -16.02 -7.41 -32.15
CA SER A 71 -17.06 -6.69 -32.88
C SER A 71 -17.43 -5.36 -32.23
N SER A 72 -16.96 -5.09 -31.02
CA SER A 72 -17.34 -3.91 -30.24
C SER A 72 -16.21 -3.38 -29.39
N GLU A 73 -16.39 -2.17 -28.83
CA GLU A 73 -15.50 -1.62 -27.81
C GLU A 73 -15.78 -2.19 -26.40
N ASN A 74 -16.45 -3.33 -26.30
CA ASN A 74 -16.77 -3.94 -25.03
C ASN A 74 -15.59 -4.77 -24.51
N HIS A 75 -15.45 -4.83 -23.20
CA HIS A 75 -14.44 -5.63 -22.52
C HIS A 75 -15.10 -6.56 -21.53
N LEU A 76 -14.50 -7.72 -21.33
CA LEU A 76 -14.81 -8.58 -20.19
C LEU A 76 -14.06 -8.07 -18.96
N LEU A 77 -14.70 -8.12 -17.84
CA LEU A 77 -14.15 -7.82 -16.52
C LEU A 77 -14.50 -8.98 -15.58
N LEU A 78 -13.80 -9.07 -14.47
CA LEU A 78 -14.09 -10.05 -13.43
C LEU A 78 -14.62 -9.33 -12.19
N GLU A 79 -15.68 -9.84 -11.63
CA GLU A 79 -16.16 -9.48 -10.30
C GLU A 79 -15.77 -10.59 -9.33
N VAL A 80 -14.89 -10.25 -8.40
CA VAL A 80 -14.32 -11.19 -7.43
C VAL A 80 -14.37 -10.59 -6.03
N PRO A 81 -14.37 -11.40 -4.98
CA PRO A 81 -14.24 -10.90 -3.61
C PRO A 81 -12.93 -10.12 -3.43
N GLU A 82 -12.97 -9.01 -2.69
CA GLU A 82 -11.82 -8.12 -2.47
C GLU A 82 -10.59 -8.88 -1.96
N TYR A 83 -10.77 -9.89 -1.11
CA TYR A 83 -9.66 -10.65 -0.54
C TYR A 83 -8.82 -11.41 -1.59
N THR A 84 -9.36 -11.68 -2.77
CA THR A 84 -8.60 -12.35 -3.85
C THR A 84 -7.61 -11.41 -4.55
N THR A 85 -7.72 -10.11 -4.29
CA THR A 85 -6.84 -9.07 -4.87
C THR A 85 -5.71 -8.64 -3.95
N PHE A 86 -5.65 -9.16 -2.72
CA PHE A 86 -4.61 -8.80 -1.75
C PHE A 86 -3.23 -9.26 -2.22
N LYS A 87 -2.25 -8.43 -1.93
CA LYS A 87 -0.84 -8.62 -2.31
C LYS A 87 0.06 -8.67 -1.10
N ASP A 88 1.26 -9.24 -1.28
CA ASP A 88 2.30 -9.21 -0.25
C ASP A 88 2.61 -7.77 0.17
N GLY A 89 2.60 -7.52 1.46
CA GLY A 89 2.81 -6.19 2.02
C GLY A 89 1.56 -5.31 2.14
N ASP A 90 0.40 -5.76 1.66
CA ASP A 90 -0.84 -5.02 1.88
C ASP A 90 -1.13 -4.88 3.37
N VAL A 91 -1.60 -3.71 3.74
CA VAL A 91 -2.09 -3.47 5.10
C VAL A 91 -3.56 -3.82 5.15
N LEU A 92 -3.87 -4.82 5.94
CA LEU A 92 -5.23 -5.32 6.12
C LEU A 92 -5.78 -4.96 7.50
N SER A 93 -7.10 -4.88 7.60
CA SER A 93 -7.81 -4.62 8.84
C SER A 93 -9.03 -5.51 8.94
N ASN A 94 -9.40 -5.91 10.16
CA ASN A 94 -10.73 -6.49 10.41
C ASN A 94 -11.82 -5.42 10.26
N GLY A 95 -13.09 -5.87 10.23
CA GLY A 95 -14.22 -4.99 9.91
C GLY A 95 -14.33 -3.73 10.77
N ASP A 96 -13.99 -3.82 12.06
CA ASP A 96 -14.09 -2.73 13.04
C ASP A 96 -12.78 -1.93 13.23
N GLY A 97 -11.71 -2.32 12.55
CA GLY A 97 -10.41 -1.65 12.66
C GLY A 97 -9.65 -1.91 13.97
N SER A 98 -10.10 -2.87 14.77
CA SER A 98 -9.46 -3.23 16.05
C SER A 98 -8.19 -4.04 15.87
N PHE A 99 -8.00 -4.66 14.71
CA PHE A 99 -6.81 -5.44 14.35
C PHE A 99 -6.32 -5.07 12.97
N ILE A 100 -5.09 -4.56 12.88
CA ILE A 100 -4.44 -4.11 11.65
C ILE A 100 -3.15 -4.92 11.50
N PHE A 101 -2.84 -5.39 10.30
CA PHE A 101 -1.61 -6.12 10.05
C PHE A 101 -1.07 -5.92 8.62
N ILE A 102 0.21 -6.23 8.42
CA ILE A 102 0.87 -6.26 7.11
C ILE A 102 0.91 -7.71 6.66
N LEU A 103 0.25 -8.01 5.53
CA LEU A 103 0.12 -9.35 4.97
C LEU A 103 1.48 -9.89 4.49
N ASN A 104 1.76 -11.16 4.83
CA ASN A 104 2.92 -11.90 4.34
C ASN A 104 2.44 -13.10 3.52
N MET A 105 2.39 -12.99 2.21
CA MET A 105 1.97 -14.08 1.33
C MET A 105 3.02 -15.19 1.16
N HIS A 106 4.25 -14.95 1.58
CA HIS A 106 5.35 -15.92 1.54
C HIS A 106 5.50 -16.69 2.86
N GLY A 107 4.65 -16.41 3.83
CA GLY A 107 4.66 -17.07 5.12
C GLY A 107 4.11 -18.50 5.07
N LYS A 108 4.30 -19.23 6.17
CA LYS A 108 3.89 -20.64 6.31
C LYS A 108 2.35 -20.83 6.26
N TYR A 109 1.58 -19.78 6.53
CA TYR A 109 0.14 -19.81 6.65
C TYR A 109 -0.50 -18.86 5.65
N LEU A 110 -1.71 -19.15 5.17
CA LEU A 110 -2.47 -18.29 4.25
C LEU A 110 -2.68 -16.87 4.76
N THR A 111 -2.64 -16.68 6.08
CA THR A 111 -2.77 -15.39 6.76
C THR A 111 -1.53 -15.07 7.58
N SER A 112 -0.35 -15.42 7.07
CA SER A 112 0.90 -14.98 7.68
C SER A 112 1.01 -13.46 7.64
N LEU A 113 1.71 -12.89 8.60
CA LEU A 113 1.87 -11.44 8.69
C LEU A 113 3.30 -11.04 9.07
N TYR A 114 3.74 -9.89 8.58
CA TYR A 114 5.03 -9.28 8.96
C TYR A 114 4.93 -8.53 10.28
N ALA A 115 3.84 -7.81 10.47
CA ALA A 115 3.59 -7.05 11.69
C ALA A 115 2.09 -6.95 11.96
N SER A 116 1.70 -6.87 13.22
CA SER A 116 0.30 -6.66 13.62
C SER A 116 0.17 -5.66 14.75
N LEU A 117 -0.94 -4.92 14.73
CA LEU A 117 -1.33 -3.95 15.73
C LEU A 117 -2.78 -4.22 16.13
N ALA A 118 -3.00 -4.67 17.36
CA ALA A 118 -4.34 -4.79 17.93
C ALA A 118 -4.72 -3.53 18.70
N ALA A 119 -6.01 -3.21 18.79
CA ALA A 119 -6.51 -2.02 19.49
C ALA A 119 -6.00 -1.97 20.94
N GLY A 120 -5.40 -0.84 21.29
CA GLY A 120 -4.89 -0.58 22.66
C GLY A 120 -3.64 -1.39 23.04
N THR A 121 -2.99 -2.07 22.11
CA THR A 121 -1.90 -2.97 22.38
C THR A 121 -0.60 -2.65 21.67
N LYS A 122 0.41 -3.39 22.06
CA LYS A 122 1.77 -3.36 21.55
C LYS A 122 1.82 -3.86 20.11
N LEU A 123 2.58 -3.17 19.28
CA LEU A 123 2.99 -3.65 17.97
C LEU A 123 3.73 -4.99 18.12
N ASN A 124 3.33 -5.99 17.36
CA ASN A 124 4.00 -7.27 17.26
C ASN A 124 4.63 -7.41 15.88
N ILE A 125 5.92 -7.72 15.83
CA ILE A 125 6.70 -7.90 14.61
C ILE A 125 7.28 -9.30 14.61
N SER A 126 6.87 -10.13 13.65
CA SER A 126 7.41 -11.48 13.49
C SER A 126 7.01 -12.03 12.13
N ASP A 127 7.96 -12.57 11.39
CA ASP A 127 7.75 -13.13 10.03
C ASP A 127 6.94 -14.43 10.04
N ASN A 128 6.64 -15.00 11.21
CA ASN A 128 6.00 -16.31 11.36
C ASN A 128 4.68 -16.24 12.16
N LEU A 129 4.11 -15.06 12.37
CA LEU A 129 2.82 -14.95 12.99
C LEU A 129 1.71 -15.27 11.98
N ALA A 130 0.72 -16.04 12.43
CA ALA A 130 -0.55 -16.14 11.73
C ALA A 130 -1.56 -15.15 12.33
N ALA A 131 -2.33 -14.47 11.50
CA ALA A 131 -3.51 -13.79 11.97
C ALA A 131 -4.47 -14.81 12.60
N HIS A 132 -5.16 -14.43 13.66
CA HIS A 132 -6.12 -15.33 14.34
C HIS A 132 -7.19 -15.83 13.36
N GLY A 133 -7.12 -17.13 13.06
CA GLY A 133 -7.99 -17.82 12.12
C GLY A 133 -7.50 -17.69 10.67
N ASN A 134 -7.37 -18.82 9.99
CA ASN A 134 -6.90 -18.92 8.60
C ASN A 134 -7.91 -18.36 7.56
N ASN A 135 -8.74 -17.40 7.94
CA ASN A 135 -9.80 -16.89 7.08
C ASN A 135 -9.51 -15.45 6.66
N ILE A 136 -8.75 -15.31 5.56
CA ILE A 136 -8.41 -14.01 4.94
C ILE A 136 -9.65 -13.23 4.50
N GLU A 137 -10.76 -13.91 4.25
CA GLU A 137 -12.04 -13.34 3.82
C GLU A 137 -12.66 -12.38 4.84
N ARG A 138 -12.24 -12.45 6.10
CA ARG A 138 -12.71 -11.56 7.18
C ARG A 138 -12.03 -10.20 7.19
N TYR A 139 -11.01 -10.02 6.37
CA TYR A 139 -10.22 -8.80 6.33
C TYR A 139 -10.53 -8.01 5.06
N ARG A 140 -10.28 -6.73 5.13
CA ARG A 140 -10.34 -5.76 4.04
C ARG A 140 -9.05 -4.96 3.97
N LEU A 141 -8.83 -4.25 2.88
CA LEU A 141 -7.76 -3.26 2.83
C LEU A 141 -7.97 -2.22 3.95
N ALA A 142 -6.89 -1.89 4.64
CA ALA A 142 -6.91 -0.87 5.68
C ALA A 142 -7.17 0.52 5.07
N THR A 143 -7.96 1.32 5.75
CA THR A 143 -8.13 2.74 5.43
C THR A 143 -6.83 3.51 5.64
N ASP A 144 -6.72 4.71 5.07
CA ASP A 144 -5.53 5.55 5.26
C ASP A 144 -5.28 5.87 6.73
N SER A 145 -6.34 6.10 7.52
CA SER A 145 -6.23 6.32 8.97
C SER A 145 -5.64 5.11 9.69
N GLU A 146 -6.06 3.89 9.31
CA GLU A 146 -5.54 2.64 9.89
C GLU A 146 -4.09 2.40 9.46
N LYS A 147 -3.74 2.68 8.20
CA LYS A 147 -2.35 2.64 7.72
C LYS A 147 -1.46 3.61 8.49
N GLN A 148 -1.95 4.83 8.77
CA GLN A 148 -1.20 5.80 9.58
C GLN A 148 -0.99 5.32 11.02
N LYS A 149 -1.95 4.62 11.62
CA LYS A 149 -1.75 3.99 12.95
C LYS A 149 -0.61 2.95 12.90
N MET A 150 -0.57 2.09 11.88
CA MET A 150 0.50 1.10 11.69
C MET A 150 1.85 1.79 11.50
N ILE A 151 1.95 2.80 10.64
CA ILE A 151 3.16 3.59 10.41
C ILE A 151 3.65 4.22 11.71
N LYS A 152 2.76 4.86 12.48
CA LYS A 152 3.10 5.47 13.77
C LYS A 152 3.62 4.44 14.80
N ALA A 153 3.02 3.25 14.82
CA ALA A 153 3.47 2.16 15.70
C ALA A 153 4.85 1.64 15.29
N LEU A 154 5.10 1.43 13.97
CA LEU A 154 6.39 1.02 13.44
C LEU A 154 7.50 2.06 13.74
N LYS A 155 7.21 3.37 13.57
CA LYS A 155 8.16 4.46 13.88
C LYS A 155 8.57 4.50 15.36
N LYS A 156 7.67 4.13 16.27
CA LYS A 156 7.94 4.08 17.72
C LYS A 156 8.63 2.80 18.16
N SER A 157 8.75 1.81 17.29
CA SER A 157 9.31 0.51 17.63
C SER A 157 10.84 0.54 17.59
N GLU A 158 11.46 -0.02 18.61
CA GLU A 158 12.92 -0.25 18.66
C GLU A 158 13.35 -1.50 17.87
N ASN A 159 12.39 -2.28 17.35
CA ASN A 159 12.70 -3.47 16.58
C ASN A 159 13.34 -3.08 15.23
N PRO A 160 14.53 -3.61 14.88
CA PRO A 160 15.22 -3.26 13.64
C PRO A 160 14.39 -3.57 12.37
N LYS A 161 13.55 -4.61 12.40
CA LYS A 161 12.64 -4.93 11.29
C LYS A 161 11.57 -3.88 11.07
N ALA A 162 11.20 -3.08 12.09
CA ALA A 162 10.22 -2.01 11.91
C ALA A 162 10.70 -0.99 10.87
N LYS A 163 11.99 -0.65 10.88
CA LYS A 163 12.61 0.26 9.93
C LYS A 163 12.63 -0.32 8.52
N GLU A 164 12.96 -1.60 8.39
CA GLU A 164 12.89 -2.31 7.12
C GLU A 164 11.46 -2.28 6.55
N TYR A 165 10.43 -2.55 7.36
CA TYR A 165 9.04 -2.55 6.93
C TYR A 165 8.52 -1.16 6.57
N LEU A 166 8.93 -0.11 7.29
CA LEU A 166 8.64 1.27 6.91
C LEU A 166 9.17 1.60 5.51
N LYS A 167 10.40 1.19 5.22
CA LYS A 167 11.01 1.38 3.90
C LYS A 167 10.35 0.52 2.83
N ARG A 168 10.18 -0.79 3.10
CA ARG A 168 9.71 -1.78 2.12
C ARG A 168 8.26 -1.57 1.73
N PHE A 169 7.36 -1.38 2.71
CA PHE A 169 5.91 -1.38 2.47
C PHE A 169 5.30 0.02 2.37
N PHE A 170 5.95 1.02 2.95
CA PHE A 170 5.42 2.39 2.96
C PHE A 170 6.32 3.38 2.23
N GLY A 171 7.49 2.96 1.73
CA GLY A 171 8.45 3.86 1.06
C GLY A 171 9.06 4.91 1.99
N ILE A 172 8.85 4.77 3.31
CA ILE A 172 9.34 5.73 4.31
C ILE A 172 10.80 5.40 4.58
N LYS A 173 11.67 6.32 4.19
CA LYS A 173 13.10 6.26 4.49
C LYS A 173 13.33 6.90 5.87
N GLU A 174 14.27 6.34 6.65
CA GLU A 174 14.73 7.03 7.85
C GLU A 174 15.39 8.34 7.47
N GLU A 175 14.99 9.39 8.15
CA GLU A 175 15.81 10.60 8.17
C GLU A 175 17.10 10.25 8.92
N PRO A 176 18.28 10.58 8.40
CA PRO A 176 19.52 10.35 9.13
C PRO A 176 19.43 11.04 10.49
N LYS A 177 19.64 10.30 11.57
CA LYS A 177 19.80 10.90 12.90
C LYS A 177 21.17 11.53 12.93
N TYR A 178 21.19 12.85 12.96
CA TYR A 178 22.40 13.62 13.15
C TYR A 178 22.59 13.85 14.67
N ASP A 179 23.81 13.63 15.16
CA ASP A 179 24.19 13.96 16.54
C ASP A 179 24.65 15.41 16.59
N PHE A 180 23.68 16.34 16.55
CA PHE A 180 23.97 17.75 16.61
C PHE A 180 24.31 18.20 18.04
N LYS A 181 25.35 19.03 18.16
CA LYS A 181 25.66 19.75 19.39
C LYS A 181 25.21 21.21 19.28
N PRO A 182 24.81 21.85 20.38
CA PRO A 182 24.53 23.28 20.37
C PRO A 182 25.64 24.08 19.69
N PHE A 183 25.25 24.97 18.79
CA PHE A 183 26.11 25.83 17.94
C PHE A 183 26.83 25.13 16.79
N ASP A 184 26.53 23.84 16.52
CA ASP A 184 26.97 23.22 15.28
C ASP A 184 26.42 24.02 14.08
N LYS A 185 27.26 24.17 13.07
CA LYS A 185 26.87 24.79 11.82
C LYS A 185 26.06 23.81 11.00
N VAL A 186 24.85 24.21 10.65
CA VAL A 186 23.88 23.33 10.00
C VAL A 186 23.25 23.98 8.78
N LEU A 187 22.75 23.15 7.86
CA LEU A 187 21.81 23.55 6.83
C LEU A 187 20.39 23.20 7.30
N VAL A 188 19.49 24.15 7.17
CA VAL A 188 18.10 24.04 7.61
C VAL A 188 17.14 24.46 6.52
N ARG A 189 15.94 23.87 6.49
CA ARG A 189 14.87 24.32 5.61
C ARG A 189 13.49 24.02 6.21
N LYS A 190 12.48 24.76 5.75
CA LYS A 190 11.08 24.54 6.05
C LYS A 190 10.42 23.65 5.00
N GLU A 191 9.45 22.85 5.42
CA GLU A 191 8.55 22.18 4.50
C GLU A 191 7.83 23.25 3.65
N GLY A 192 7.91 23.17 2.34
CA GLY A 192 7.36 24.21 1.44
C GLY A 192 8.31 25.36 1.07
N ASN A 193 9.26 25.76 1.90
CA ASN A 193 10.37 26.59 1.46
C ASN A 193 11.55 25.68 1.09
N LYS A 194 11.76 25.58 -0.17
CA LYS A 194 12.53 24.49 -0.76
C LYS A 194 14.04 24.68 -0.69
N LYS A 195 14.55 25.84 -0.26
CA LYS A 195 15.99 26.14 -0.25
C LYS A 195 16.61 25.89 1.11
N TRP A 196 17.80 25.29 1.09
CA TRP A 196 18.61 25.14 2.28
C TRP A 196 19.23 26.47 2.69
N ASN A 197 19.16 26.77 3.97
CA ASN A 197 19.73 27.96 4.59
C ASN A 197 20.75 27.55 5.66
N ILE A 198 21.76 28.37 5.86
CA ILE A 198 22.76 28.15 6.90
C ILE A 198 22.25 28.67 8.25
N SER A 199 22.50 27.94 9.33
CA SER A 199 22.18 28.36 10.69
C SER A 199 23.10 27.69 11.71
N LEU A 200 22.93 28.04 12.98
CA LEU A 200 23.56 27.36 14.10
C LEU A 200 22.50 26.59 14.88
N PHE A 201 22.73 25.31 15.09
CA PHE A 201 21.83 24.43 15.82
C PHE A 201 21.73 24.83 17.31
N ALA A 202 20.54 24.82 17.88
CA ALA A 202 20.33 25.01 19.31
C ALA A 202 19.87 23.73 20.00
N ARG A 203 18.76 23.15 19.51
CA ARG A 203 18.21 21.92 20.07
C ARG A 203 17.24 21.22 19.13
N GLU A 204 17.04 19.93 19.34
CA GLU A 204 15.92 19.17 18.79
C GLU A 204 14.65 19.40 19.61
N ILE A 205 13.52 19.56 18.96
CA ILE A 205 12.21 19.71 19.61
C ILE A 205 11.59 18.33 19.70
N VAL A 206 11.62 17.75 20.90
CA VAL A 206 11.19 16.36 21.14
C VAL A 206 9.69 16.23 21.38
N ASP A 207 9.05 17.30 21.85
CA ASP A 207 7.62 17.32 22.14
C ASP A 207 6.84 18.13 21.11
N ASP A 208 5.66 17.62 20.81
CA ASP A 208 4.65 18.23 19.92
C ASP A 208 4.09 19.51 20.58
N TYR A 209 4.94 20.55 20.70
CA TYR A 209 4.55 21.80 21.32
C TYR A 209 3.55 22.51 20.41
N ASN A 210 2.28 22.42 20.76
CA ASN A 210 1.15 23.02 20.06
C ASN A 210 0.83 22.46 18.66
N GLY A 211 1.16 21.19 18.35
CA GLY A 211 0.83 20.60 17.04
C GLY A 211 1.62 21.19 15.88
N LEU A 212 2.76 21.85 16.15
CA LEU A 212 3.61 22.40 15.12
C LEU A 212 4.57 21.34 14.57
N PRO A 213 4.76 21.28 13.25
CA PRO A 213 5.56 20.24 12.58
C PRO A 213 7.08 20.42 12.75
N TYR A 214 7.52 21.48 13.41
CA TYR A 214 8.94 21.83 13.50
C TYR A 214 9.70 20.89 14.43
N LYS A 215 10.86 20.41 13.96
CA LYS A 215 11.69 19.44 14.68
C LYS A 215 12.96 20.05 15.30
N TYR A 216 13.41 21.20 14.79
CA TYR A 216 14.69 21.78 15.14
C TYR A 216 14.55 23.27 15.45
N GLU A 217 15.23 23.73 16.51
CA GLU A 217 15.39 25.14 16.86
C GLU A 217 16.84 25.56 16.61
N CYS A 218 17.01 26.71 16.00
CA CYS A 218 18.32 27.35 15.83
C CYS A 218 18.60 28.42 16.88
N SER A 219 19.86 28.83 17.01
CA SER A 219 20.34 29.78 18.03
C SER A 219 19.64 31.13 17.97
N ASN A 220 19.06 31.51 16.85
CA ASN A 220 18.27 32.72 16.66
C ASN A 220 16.79 32.57 17.00
N GLY A 221 16.36 31.41 17.59
CA GLY A 221 14.98 31.10 17.93
C GLY A 221 14.11 30.68 16.75
N THR A 222 14.67 30.56 15.54
CA THR A 222 13.89 30.13 14.37
C THR A 222 13.69 28.61 14.38
N LEU A 223 12.47 28.16 14.05
CA LEU A 223 12.08 26.76 14.01
C LEU A 223 12.11 26.21 12.59
N TRP A 224 12.57 24.97 12.41
CA TRP A 224 12.80 24.32 11.13
C TRP A 224 12.33 22.86 11.12
N ASP A 225 11.92 22.38 9.93
CA ASP A 225 11.44 21.01 9.73
C ASP A 225 12.59 20.03 9.43
N TYR A 226 13.64 20.53 8.75
CA TYR A 226 14.79 19.75 8.33
C TYR A 226 16.08 20.43 8.78
N CYS A 227 17.02 19.60 9.26
CA CYS A 227 18.35 20.02 9.69
C CYS A 227 19.36 18.94 9.31
N ILE A 228 20.50 19.34 8.71
CA ILE A 228 21.62 18.46 8.35
C ILE A 228 22.94 19.17 8.70
N HIS A 229 24.03 18.42 8.86
CA HIS A 229 25.34 19.04 9.04
C HIS A 229 25.70 19.90 7.83
N PHE A 230 26.34 21.03 8.07
CA PHE A 230 26.86 21.87 7.00
C PHE A 230 28.05 21.18 6.32
N GLU A 231 28.98 20.63 7.11
CA GLU A 231 30.17 19.94 6.60
C GLU A 231 29.77 18.74 5.74
N GLY A 232 30.29 18.70 4.51
CA GLY A 232 29.99 17.67 3.52
C GLY A 232 28.69 17.90 2.73
N ASN A 233 27.93 18.95 3.06
CA ASN A 233 26.67 19.29 2.39
C ASN A 233 26.65 20.75 1.89
N GLU A 234 27.79 21.42 1.81
CA GLU A 234 27.93 22.84 1.44
C GLU A 234 27.32 23.15 0.08
N CYS A 235 27.39 22.18 -0.85
CA CYS A 235 26.84 22.31 -2.20
C CYS A 235 25.30 22.46 -2.21
N LEU A 236 24.62 22.05 -1.14
CA LEU A 236 23.16 22.16 -1.03
C LEU A 236 22.70 23.57 -0.65
N LEU A 237 23.57 24.42 -0.13
CA LEU A 237 23.20 25.77 0.30
C LEU A 237 22.55 26.56 -0.84
N GLY A 238 21.36 27.09 -0.60
CA GLY A 238 20.57 27.81 -1.59
C GLY A 238 19.87 26.95 -2.64
N THR A 239 20.09 25.63 -2.65
CA THR A 239 19.44 24.67 -3.56
C THR A 239 18.16 24.08 -2.97
N THR A 240 17.41 23.37 -3.80
CA THR A 240 16.23 22.60 -3.42
C THR A 240 16.50 21.08 -3.39
N GLU A 241 17.73 20.68 -3.67
CA GLU A 241 18.13 19.29 -3.75
C GLU A 241 18.13 18.62 -2.38
N ASN A 242 18.00 17.31 -2.35
CA ASN A 242 18.14 16.53 -1.13
C ASN A 242 19.58 16.05 -1.00
N PRO A 243 20.08 15.84 0.25
CA PRO A 243 21.37 15.22 0.46
C PRO A 243 21.46 13.91 -0.32
N GLU A 244 22.54 13.71 -1.05
CA GLU A 244 22.87 12.40 -1.58
C GLU A 244 23.16 11.44 -0.44
N LYS A 245 22.76 10.19 -0.59
CA LYS A 245 22.88 9.15 0.43
C LYS A 245 24.18 8.39 0.31
#